data_323d6ae43351f7d408efec5d39b5adb9
#
_entry.id   323d6ae43351f7d408efec5d39b5adb9
#
_cell.length_a   1.000
_cell.length_b   1.000
_cell.length_c   1.000
_cell.angle_alpha   90.00
_cell.angle_beta   90.00
_cell.angle_gamma   90.00
#
_symmetry.space_group_name_H-M   'P 1'
#
loop_
_entity.id
_entity.type
_entity.pdbx_description
1 polymer ?
#
loop_
_entity_poly.entity_id
_entity_poly.type
_entity_poly.pdbx_seq_one_letter_code
_entity_poly.pdbx_strand_id
1 'polypeptide(L)'
;MMHRPLILAVAAMALPIPATGQVATPPGDIPADSIEVVDRIAAVVGDTVILYTEILEALLQARAQGADVPAPGTPAFDSVAHETVEELVDQLVLLQKAKQAEIRVPPEMLDGETDRRFREIRNGFPNATAFQDAVQSSGRTLVQYRQFLRGQVRAQIMIDEFVRQNAESLPPVVISEEDIEAWYTENLAGQTRPASIGFEQLVIEPRASQEARDSAFAEARRALDELRQGEDFEVVARRYSDDLSNREQGGDLGWVKRSQLVPAFAQAAWSARTGTPIGPVYTRFGYHIIKVENVRGGERNIRHILIRPDMGATDTELARELAQTVADSIRDGVPLQAMAELHGVEEIPVRVPEIPFDELEQRLGPQYGAALTDPIPGKVIGPFEHPELIPDRSAFVIVKVTDFKQQGDWEIDDIRDQVRERLTFDEGYKRFVEELRNEVYVDVRI
;
A
#
# COMPACT_ATOMS: atom_id res chain seq x y z
N MET A 1 15.62 20.13 -17.99
CA MET A 1 15.05 20.78 -16.80
C MET A 1 13.75 20.05 -16.54
N MET A 2 13.74 19.14 -15.56
CA MET A 2 12.58 18.32 -15.24
C MET A 2 11.48 19.22 -14.64
N HIS A 3 10.46 19.54 -15.41
CA HIS A 3 9.18 19.91 -14.84
C HIS A 3 8.58 18.61 -14.29
N ARG A 4 9.07 18.17 -13.12
CA ARG A 4 8.24 17.33 -12.27
C ARG A 4 7.01 18.18 -11.98
N PRO A 5 5.78 17.71 -12.25
CA PRO A 5 4.64 18.33 -11.61
C PRO A 5 4.99 18.31 -10.12
N LEU A 6 5.07 19.49 -9.51
CA LEU A 6 5.07 19.59 -8.06
C LEU A 6 3.73 18.97 -7.63
N ILE A 7 3.74 17.66 -7.40
CA ILE A 7 2.70 17.04 -6.58
C ILE A 7 3.02 17.59 -5.18
N LEU A 8 2.61 18.82 -4.95
CA LEU A 8 2.41 19.34 -3.62
C LEU A 8 1.29 18.48 -3.02
N ALA A 9 1.67 17.31 -2.46
CA ALA A 9 0.85 16.72 -1.43
C ALA A 9 0.37 17.90 -0.56
N VAL A 10 -0.92 18.05 -0.36
CA VAL A 10 -1.57 19.10 0.46
C VAL A 10 -0.57 19.58 1.47
N ALA A 11 -0.12 20.83 1.33
CA ALA A 11 1.04 21.33 2.06
C ALA A 11 0.84 20.95 3.53
N ALA A 12 1.42 19.81 3.92
CA ALA A 12 1.60 19.56 5.32
C ALA A 12 2.40 20.77 5.73
N MET A 13 1.82 21.72 6.51
CA MET A 13 2.62 22.75 7.13
C MET A 13 3.76 22.01 7.81
N ALA A 14 4.87 21.85 7.09
CA ALA A 14 6.01 21.14 7.59
C ALA A 14 6.57 22.04 8.65
N LEU A 15 6.90 21.40 9.73
CA LEU A 15 7.66 22.05 10.77
C LEU A 15 8.95 22.59 10.15
N PRO A 16 9.33 23.83 10.42
CA PRO A 16 10.56 24.38 9.88
C PRO A 16 11.73 23.49 10.30
N ILE A 17 12.47 22.94 9.34
CA ILE A 17 13.75 22.29 9.60
C ILE A 17 14.70 23.40 10.02
N PRO A 18 15.34 23.32 11.19
CA PRO A 18 16.29 24.37 11.57
C PRO A 18 17.47 24.33 10.58
N ALA A 19 17.53 25.34 9.71
CA ALA A 19 18.75 25.61 8.97
C ALA A 19 19.82 25.97 9.99
N THR A 20 20.87 25.17 10.08
CA THR A 20 22.08 25.48 10.83
C THR A 20 22.78 26.65 10.15
N GLY A 21 22.47 27.89 10.56
CA GLY A 21 23.15 29.05 10.01
C GLY A 21 22.52 30.36 10.48
N GLN A 22 23.16 30.98 11.47
CA GLN A 22 23.11 32.37 11.89
C GLN A 22 21.74 32.99 12.19
N VAL A 23 21.48 33.15 13.49
CA VAL A 23 20.48 34.06 14.03
C VAL A 23 20.80 35.47 13.54
N ALA A 24 20.00 35.99 12.60
CA ALA A 24 19.99 37.42 12.30
C ALA A 24 19.37 38.13 13.51
N THR A 25 20.14 39.06 14.09
CA THR A 25 19.65 40.00 15.11
C THR A 25 18.45 40.77 14.57
N PRO A 26 17.35 40.92 15.34
CA PRO A 26 16.21 41.72 14.89
C PRO A 26 16.65 43.18 14.69
N PRO A 27 16.22 43.83 13.62
CA PRO A 27 16.38 45.28 13.48
C PRO A 27 15.59 46.01 14.58
N GLY A 28 16.22 47.06 15.12
CA GLY A 28 15.71 47.82 16.26
C GLY A 28 14.35 48.48 16.01
N ASP A 29 13.72 48.86 17.12
CA ASP A 29 12.49 49.62 17.35
C ASP A 29 11.66 50.01 16.10
N ILE A 30 10.62 49.22 15.84
CA ILE A 30 9.57 49.55 14.90
C ILE A 30 8.58 50.48 15.64
N PRO A 31 8.24 51.69 15.09
CA PRO A 31 7.29 52.61 15.72
C PRO A 31 5.91 51.98 15.88
N ALA A 32 5.20 52.33 16.95
CA ALA A 32 3.89 51.80 17.35
C ALA A 32 2.70 52.10 16.37
N ASP A 33 2.99 52.67 15.22
CA ASP A 33 2.01 52.92 14.12
C ASP A 33 2.27 52.01 12.90
N SER A 34 2.89 50.85 13.07
CA SER A 34 3.05 49.88 11.99
C SER A 34 1.68 49.28 11.62
N ILE A 35 1.28 49.53 10.39
CA ILE A 35 0.17 48.88 9.71
C ILE A 35 0.20 47.38 10.03
N GLU A 36 -0.86 46.91 10.70
CA GLU A 36 -1.12 45.49 10.88
C GLU A 36 -1.16 44.89 9.47
N VAL A 37 -0.17 44.13 9.10
CA VAL A 37 -0.12 43.44 7.79
C VAL A 37 -1.23 42.39 7.85
N VAL A 38 -2.41 42.77 7.37
CA VAL A 38 -3.50 41.83 7.11
C VAL A 38 -3.02 40.95 5.95
N ASP A 39 -3.00 39.63 6.15
CA ASP A 39 -2.60 38.68 5.13
C ASP A 39 -3.45 38.87 3.85
N ARG A 40 -2.82 38.69 2.69
CA ARG A 40 -3.48 38.88 1.41
C ARG A 40 -4.20 37.61 0.98
N ILE A 41 -5.47 37.72 0.60
CA ILE A 41 -6.21 36.60 0.00
C ILE A 41 -5.62 36.34 -1.38
N ALA A 42 -5.15 35.12 -1.59
CA ALA A 42 -4.62 34.65 -2.86
C ALA A 42 -5.70 33.97 -3.72
N ALA A 43 -6.62 33.23 -3.11
CA ALA A 43 -7.78 32.70 -3.81
C ALA A 43 -8.96 32.46 -2.84
N VAL A 44 -10.16 32.34 -3.41
CA VAL A 44 -11.39 31.91 -2.72
C VAL A 44 -11.96 30.71 -3.49
N VAL A 45 -12.24 29.61 -2.78
CA VAL A 45 -12.83 28.41 -3.36
C VAL A 45 -14.03 28.00 -2.51
N GLY A 46 -15.23 28.22 -3.02
CA GLY A 46 -16.46 28.01 -2.27
C GLY A 46 -16.52 28.84 -0.99
N ASP A 47 -16.45 28.17 0.16
CA ASP A 47 -16.41 28.74 1.49
C ASP A 47 -15.01 28.83 2.12
N THR A 48 -13.98 28.46 1.38
CA THR A 48 -12.60 28.37 1.85
C THR A 48 -11.74 29.45 1.18
N VAL A 49 -10.86 30.07 1.96
CA VAL A 49 -9.92 31.10 1.52
C VAL A 49 -8.51 30.55 1.57
N ILE A 50 -7.73 30.80 0.52
CA ILE A 50 -6.29 30.56 0.47
C ILE A 50 -5.58 31.88 0.72
N LEU A 51 -4.69 31.90 1.70
CA LEU A 51 -3.89 33.06 2.04
C LEU A 51 -2.55 33.07 1.30
N TYR A 52 -2.02 34.24 1.02
CA TYR A 52 -0.72 34.36 0.35
C TYR A 52 0.43 33.78 1.19
N THR A 53 0.34 33.89 2.51
CA THR A 53 1.31 33.24 3.41
C THR A 53 1.31 31.72 3.30
N GLU A 54 0.18 31.09 3.03
CA GLU A 54 0.10 29.63 2.82
C GLU A 54 0.88 29.21 1.56
N ILE A 55 0.85 30.05 0.52
CA ILE A 55 1.62 29.81 -0.71
C ILE A 55 3.10 29.96 -0.44
N LEU A 56 3.50 31.03 0.27
CA LEU A 56 4.90 31.24 0.65
C LEU A 56 5.45 30.09 1.49
N GLU A 57 4.66 29.61 2.45
CA GLU A 57 5.01 28.44 3.27
C GLU A 57 5.16 27.18 2.41
N ALA A 58 4.26 26.91 1.47
CA ALA A 58 4.34 25.79 0.56
C ALA A 58 5.61 25.85 -0.30
N LEU A 59 5.92 27.01 -0.86
CA LEU A 59 7.12 27.21 -1.67
C LEU A 59 8.41 27.10 -0.86
N LEU A 60 8.46 27.65 0.35
CA LEU A 60 9.60 27.50 1.27
C LEU A 60 9.82 26.03 1.65
N GLN A 61 8.75 25.30 1.85
CA GLN A 61 8.81 23.87 2.13
C GLN A 61 9.33 23.08 0.93
N ALA A 62 8.83 23.33 -0.27
CA ALA A 62 9.30 22.71 -1.50
C ALA A 62 10.80 22.94 -1.70
N ARG A 63 11.28 24.16 -1.44
CA ARG A 63 12.71 24.49 -1.48
C ARG A 63 13.53 23.76 -0.44
N ALA A 64 13.00 23.60 0.77
CA ALA A 64 13.65 22.81 1.83
C ALA A 64 13.76 21.32 1.49
N GLN A 65 12.88 20.81 0.63
CA GLN A 65 12.90 19.45 0.09
C GLN A 65 13.75 19.29 -1.18
N GLY A 66 14.45 20.37 -1.59
CA GLY A 66 15.36 20.35 -2.75
C GLY A 66 14.73 20.77 -4.08
N ALA A 67 13.50 21.30 -4.08
CA ALA A 67 12.92 21.88 -5.28
C ALA A 67 13.63 23.19 -5.66
N ASP A 68 13.80 23.41 -6.95
CA ASP A 68 14.37 24.67 -7.48
C ASP A 68 13.30 25.76 -7.48
N VAL A 69 13.12 26.41 -6.34
CA VAL A 69 12.17 27.53 -6.18
C VAL A 69 12.93 28.84 -6.37
N PRO A 70 12.55 29.66 -7.36
CA PRO A 70 13.18 30.95 -7.61
C PRO A 70 13.15 31.89 -6.40
N ALA A 71 13.99 32.94 -6.43
CA ALA A 71 14.01 33.93 -5.35
C ALA A 71 12.73 34.77 -5.35
N PRO A 72 12.15 35.08 -4.17
CA PRO A 72 10.97 35.96 -4.06
C PRO A 72 11.20 37.32 -4.75
N GLY A 73 10.14 37.83 -5.39
CA GLY A 73 10.18 39.11 -6.11
C GLY A 73 10.77 39.01 -7.52
N THR A 74 10.96 37.83 -8.05
CA THR A 74 11.33 37.60 -9.45
C THR A 74 10.11 37.15 -10.27
N PRO A 75 10.03 37.46 -11.58
CA PRO A 75 8.95 36.95 -12.44
C PRO A 75 8.83 35.41 -12.45
N ALA A 76 9.96 34.71 -12.31
CA ALA A 76 9.96 33.26 -12.21
C ALA A 76 9.34 32.77 -10.89
N PHE A 77 9.54 33.50 -9.79
CA PHE A 77 8.86 33.21 -8.52
C PHE A 77 7.36 33.42 -8.64
N ASP A 78 6.92 34.53 -9.27
CA ASP A 78 5.50 34.83 -9.45
C ASP A 78 4.80 33.74 -10.29
N SER A 79 5.48 33.20 -11.32
CA SER A 79 4.96 32.07 -12.10
C SER A 79 4.77 30.82 -11.24
N VAL A 80 5.77 30.44 -10.46
CA VAL A 80 5.70 29.25 -9.58
C VAL A 80 4.65 29.46 -8.46
N ALA A 81 4.54 30.68 -7.93
CA ALA A 81 3.51 31.02 -6.96
C ALA A 81 2.09 30.90 -7.55
N HIS A 82 1.91 31.33 -8.80
CA HIS A 82 0.63 31.20 -9.50
C HIS A 82 0.28 29.72 -9.74
N GLU A 83 1.23 28.91 -10.23
CA GLU A 83 1.04 27.46 -10.38
C GLU A 83 0.66 26.81 -9.04
N THR A 84 1.32 27.17 -7.94
CA THR A 84 1.02 26.65 -6.60
C THR A 84 -0.39 27.00 -6.16
N VAL A 85 -0.88 28.22 -6.45
CA VAL A 85 -2.27 28.60 -6.14
C VAL A 85 -3.26 27.77 -6.95
N GLU A 86 -3.02 27.59 -8.24
CA GLU A 86 -3.88 26.78 -9.09
C GLU A 86 -3.99 25.33 -8.59
N GLU A 87 -2.87 24.72 -8.18
CA GLU A 87 -2.86 23.39 -7.57
C GLU A 87 -3.66 23.32 -6.26
N LEU A 88 -3.52 24.33 -5.38
CA LEU A 88 -4.28 24.41 -4.13
C LEU A 88 -5.78 24.60 -4.39
N VAL A 89 -6.14 25.40 -5.39
CA VAL A 89 -7.53 25.61 -5.84
C VAL A 89 -8.11 24.28 -6.30
N ASP A 90 -7.40 23.51 -7.14
CA ASP A 90 -7.84 22.21 -7.63
C ASP A 90 -8.08 21.21 -6.50
N GLN A 91 -7.17 21.16 -5.53
CA GLN A 91 -7.34 20.31 -4.36
C GLN A 91 -8.57 20.68 -3.52
N LEU A 92 -8.83 21.98 -3.34
CA LEU A 92 -10.01 22.44 -2.61
C LEU A 92 -11.30 22.15 -3.36
N VAL A 93 -11.32 22.32 -4.70
CA VAL A 93 -12.46 21.95 -5.54
C VAL A 93 -12.77 20.46 -5.40
N LEU A 94 -11.76 19.60 -5.54
CA LEU A 94 -11.90 18.15 -5.37
C LEU A 94 -12.39 17.79 -3.96
N LEU A 95 -11.81 18.40 -2.91
CA LEU A 95 -12.21 18.15 -1.54
C LEU A 95 -13.68 18.57 -1.30
N GLN A 96 -14.11 19.69 -1.86
CA GLN A 96 -15.49 20.13 -1.74
C GLN A 96 -16.45 19.15 -2.45
N LYS A 97 -16.07 18.65 -3.63
CA LYS A 97 -16.85 17.64 -4.34
C LYS A 97 -16.87 16.29 -3.60
N ALA A 98 -15.76 15.87 -3.04
CA ALA A 98 -15.68 14.67 -2.21
C ALA A 98 -16.59 14.77 -0.96
N LYS A 99 -16.68 15.95 -0.34
CA LYS A 99 -17.60 16.21 0.76
C LYS A 99 -19.07 16.16 0.31
N GLN A 100 -19.39 16.75 -0.84
CA GLN A 100 -20.74 16.71 -1.44
C GLN A 100 -21.17 15.29 -1.81
N ALA A 101 -20.23 14.47 -2.27
CA ALA A 101 -20.44 13.04 -2.57
C ALA A 101 -20.51 12.15 -1.29
N GLU A 102 -20.45 12.74 -0.10
CA GLU A 102 -20.49 12.04 1.19
C GLU A 102 -19.47 10.92 1.34
N ILE A 103 -18.26 11.08 0.76
CA ILE A 103 -17.18 10.11 0.85
C ILE A 103 -16.85 9.84 2.32
N ARG A 104 -16.96 8.56 2.73
CA ARG A 104 -16.70 8.12 4.10
C ARG A 104 -15.32 7.51 4.22
N VAL A 105 -14.54 8.03 5.16
CA VAL A 105 -13.21 7.49 5.50
C VAL A 105 -13.36 6.57 6.72
N PRO A 106 -13.04 5.27 6.60
CA PRO A 106 -13.07 4.35 7.74
C PRO A 106 -12.09 4.82 8.85
N PRO A 107 -12.51 4.82 10.13
CA PRO A 107 -11.65 5.31 11.22
C PRO A 107 -10.31 4.56 11.32
N GLU A 108 -10.32 3.24 11.13
CA GLU A 108 -9.11 2.40 11.21
C GLU A 108 -8.10 2.76 10.12
N MET A 109 -8.55 3.02 8.90
CA MET A 109 -7.71 3.48 7.78
C MET A 109 -7.12 4.85 8.09
N LEU A 110 -7.97 5.79 8.56
CA LEU A 110 -7.54 7.14 8.88
C LEU A 110 -6.50 7.17 10.00
N ASP A 111 -6.70 6.38 11.05
CA ASP A 111 -5.79 6.33 12.20
C ASP A 111 -4.46 5.66 11.79
N GLY A 112 -4.51 4.55 11.05
CA GLY A 112 -3.33 3.86 10.54
C GLY A 112 -2.47 4.74 9.65
N GLU A 113 -3.09 5.45 8.70
CA GLU A 113 -2.41 6.36 7.77
C GLU A 113 -1.86 7.59 8.48
N THR A 114 -2.60 8.16 9.44
CA THR A 114 -2.13 9.25 10.28
C THR A 114 -0.89 8.85 11.08
N ASP A 115 -0.88 7.64 11.65
CA ASP A 115 0.25 7.12 12.42
C ASP A 115 1.47 6.82 11.53
N ARG A 116 1.24 6.32 10.33
CA ARG A 116 2.30 6.13 9.33
C ARG A 116 2.95 7.47 9.00
N ARG A 117 2.14 8.46 8.59
CA ARG A 117 2.62 9.79 8.20
C ARG A 117 3.33 10.52 9.36
N PHE A 118 2.78 10.40 10.56
CA PHE A 118 3.41 10.98 11.76
C PHE A 118 4.79 10.37 12.04
N ARG A 119 4.94 9.04 11.88
CA ARG A 119 6.25 8.37 12.03
C ARG A 119 7.24 8.78 10.95
N GLU A 120 6.80 8.88 9.70
CA GLU A 120 7.64 9.33 8.58
C GLU A 120 8.20 10.74 8.83
N ILE A 121 7.33 11.70 9.20
CA ILE A 121 7.75 13.07 9.49
C ILE A 121 8.71 13.08 10.68
N ARG A 122 8.38 12.39 11.78
CA ARG A 122 9.25 12.31 12.96
C ARG A 122 10.62 11.72 12.63
N ASN A 123 10.68 10.70 11.79
CA ASN A 123 11.93 10.03 11.41
C ASN A 123 12.81 10.89 10.49
N GLY A 124 12.27 11.94 9.85
CA GLY A 124 13.02 12.95 9.12
C GLY A 124 13.83 13.90 10.01
N PHE A 125 13.59 13.88 11.35
CA PHE A 125 14.34 14.70 12.31
C PHE A 125 15.47 13.90 12.96
N PRO A 126 16.59 14.55 13.34
CA PRO A 126 17.73 13.87 13.94
C PRO A 126 17.42 13.13 15.25
N ASN A 127 16.43 13.64 16.02
CA ASN A 127 15.97 13.04 17.26
C ASN A 127 14.57 13.57 17.66
N ALA A 128 13.98 12.95 18.68
CA ALA A 128 12.64 13.28 19.16
C ALA A 128 12.53 14.72 19.70
N THR A 129 13.57 15.26 20.30
CA THR A 129 13.60 16.63 20.86
C THR A 129 13.55 17.65 19.73
N ALA A 130 14.37 17.48 18.67
CA ALA A 130 14.34 18.36 17.49
C ALA A 130 12.96 18.39 16.82
N PHE A 131 12.29 17.24 16.72
CA PHE A 131 10.91 17.18 16.24
C PHE A 131 9.94 17.93 17.17
N GLN A 132 10.05 17.72 18.48
CA GLN A 132 9.18 18.39 19.46
C GLN A 132 9.35 19.90 19.43
N ASP A 133 10.59 20.38 19.37
CA ASP A 133 10.92 21.82 19.30
C ASP A 133 10.36 22.43 18.01
N ALA A 134 10.46 21.74 16.88
CA ALA A 134 9.87 22.18 15.61
C ALA A 134 8.34 22.27 15.69
N VAL A 135 7.66 21.28 16.30
CA VAL A 135 6.20 21.34 16.54
C VAL A 135 5.84 22.53 17.43
N GLN A 136 6.57 22.76 18.51
CA GLN A 136 6.33 23.90 19.41
C GLN A 136 6.55 25.25 18.71
N SER A 137 7.59 25.34 17.86
CA SER A 137 7.88 26.55 17.09
C SER A 137 6.76 26.89 16.08
N SER A 138 5.97 25.90 15.64
CA SER A 138 4.77 26.10 14.85
C SER A 138 3.54 26.53 15.68
N GLY A 139 3.70 26.76 16.98
CA GLY A 139 2.62 27.15 17.89
C GLY A 139 1.67 26.01 18.26
N ARG A 140 2.05 24.75 18.02
CA ARG A 140 1.21 23.57 18.29
C ARG A 140 1.82 22.67 19.34
N THR A 141 0.99 21.97 20.10
CA THR A 141 1.40 20.78 20.86
C THR A 141 1.46 19.56 19.95
N LEU A 142 2.15 18.49 20.35
CA LEU A 142 2.17 17.22 19.60
C LEU A 142 0.77 16.65 19.34
N VAL A 143 -0.15 16.81 20.31
CA VAL A 143 -1.55 16.38 20.16
C VAL A 143 -2.27 17.19 19.10
N GLN A 144 -2.12 18.51 19.14
CA GLN A 144 -2.72 19.40 18.15
C GLN A 144 -2.13 19.16 16.75
N TYR A 145 -0.83 18.93 16.67
CA TYR A 145 -0.16 18.60 15.42
C TYR A 145 -0.68 17.28 14.82
N ARG A 146 -0.83 16.24 15.65
CA ARG A 146 -1.41 14.97 15.19
C ARG A 146 -2.87 15.12 14.73
N GLN A 147 -3.68 15.93 15.41
CA GLN A 147 -5.04 16.22 14.97
C GLN A 147 -5.09 17.00 13.66
N PHE A 148 -4.20 17.97 13.50
CA PHE A 148 -4.03 18.71 12.25
C PHE A 148 -3.65 17.75 11.11
N LEU A 149 -2.63 16.92 11.31
CA LEU A 149 -2.20 15.88 10.34
C LEU A 149 -3.33 14.91 9.99
N ARG A 150 -4.13 14.51 11.00
CA ARG A 150 -5.30 13.64 10.81
C ARG A 150 -6.36 14.31 9.91
N GLY A 151 -6.52 15.61 10.04
CA GLY A 151 -7.40 16.39 9.15
C GLY A 151 -6.92 16.38 7.69
N GLN A 152 -5.62 16.57 7.48
CA GLN A 152 -5.01 16.53 6.15
C GLN A 152 -5.08 15.14 5.52
N VAL A 153 -4.73 14.09 6.27
CA VAL A 153 -4.82 12.69 5.81
C VAL A 153 -6.26 12.35 5.44
N ARG A 154 -7.24 12.80 6.22
CA ARG A 154 -8.67 12.62 5.89
C ARG A 154 -9.03 13.29 4.56
N ALA A 155 -8.61 14.54 4.35
CA ALA A 155 -8.88 15.28 3.12
C ALA A 155 -8.28 14.56 1.91
N GLN A 156 -7.03 14.10 2.02
CA GLN A 156 -6.35 13.37 0.96
C GLN A 156 -7.08 12.06 0.63
N ILE A 157 -7.41 11.24 1.63
CA ILE A 157 -8.15 9.97 1.40
C ILE A 157 -9.51 10.25 0.74
N MET A 158 -10.19 11.33 1.12
CA MET A 158 -11.47 11.70 0.49
C MET A 158 -11.30 12.08 -0.98
N ILE A 159 -10.27 12.85 -1.31
CA ILE A 159 -9.95 13.23 -2.68
C ILE A 159 -9.60 11.99 -3.51
N ASP A 160 -8.68 11.16 -3.03
CA ASP A 160 -8.22 9.94 -3.72
C ASP A 160 -9.39 9.00 -4.00
N GLU A 161 -10.27 8.81 -3.01
CA GLU A 161 -11.46 7.98 -3.15
C GLU A 161 -12.47 8.56 -4.13
N PHE A 162 -12.68 9.89 -4.11
CA PHE A 162 -13.56 10.57 -5.05
C PHE A 162 -13.05 10.43 -6.49
N VAL A 163 -11.76 10.67 -6.73
CA VAL A 163 -11.13 10.50 -8.04
C VAL A 163 -11.23 9.03 -8.50
N ARG A 164 -10.95 8.07 -7.60
CA ARG A 164 -11.06 6.65 -7.90
C ARG A 164 -12.47 6.23 -8.31
N GLN A 165 -13.50 6.73 -7.61
CA GLN A 165 -14.90 6.44 -7.94
C GLN A 165 -15.33 7.04 -9.29
N ASN A 166 -14.66 8.11 -9.74
CA ASN A 166 -14.95 8.78 -11.00
C ASN A 166 -13.95 8.41 -12.12
N ALA A 167 -13.00 7.50 -11.87
CA ALA A 167 -11.95 7.17 -12.84
C ALA A 167 -12.49 6.65 -14.18
N GLU A 168 -13.59 5.87 -14.17
CA GLU A 168 -14.25 5.37 -15.37
C GLU A 168 -15.09 6.45 -16.09
N SER A 169 -15.36 7.57 -15.43
CA SER A 169 -16.16 8.70 -15.92
C SER A 169 -15.30 9.88 -16.37
N LEU A 170 -13.97 9.72 -16.38
CA LEU A 170 -13.08 10.77 -16.86
C LEU A 170 -13.40 11.12 -18.32
N PRO A 171 -13.36 12.40 -18.71
CA PRO A 171 -13.60 12.82 -20.08
C PRO A 171 -12.68 12.07 -21.07
N PRO A 172 -13.21 11.56 -22.18
CA PRO A 172 -12.40 10.84 -23.15
C PRO A 172 -11.37 11.77 -23.80
N VAL A 173 -10.13 11.30 -23.85
CA VAL A 173 -9.00 12.02 -24.44
C VAL A 173 -8.35 11.16 -25.51
N VAL A 174 -7.96 11.79 -26.62
CA VAL A 174 -7.17 11.16 -27.66
C VAL A 174 -5.74 11.69 -27.56
N ILE A 175 -4.81 10.81 -27.22
CA ILE A 175 -3.37 11.11 -27.18
C ILE A 175 -2.77 10.80 -28.54
N SER A 176 -2.10 11.79 -29.12
CA SER A 176 -1.41 11.62 -30.41
C SER A 176 -0.05 10.93 -30.22
N GLU A 177 0.49 10.39 -31.32
CA GLU A 177 1.87 9.86 -31.30
C GLU A 177 2.88 10.98 -31.03
N GLU A 178 2.62 12.20 -31.44
CA GLU A 178 3.47 13.37 -31.18
C GLU A 178 3.54 13.69 -29.67
N ASP A 179 2.42 13.55 -28.94
CA ASP A 179 2.40 13.72 -27.49
C ASP A 179 3.25 12.66 -26.79
N ILE A 180 3.18 11.40 -27.26
CA ILE A 180 3.98 10.29 -26.71
C ILE A 180 5.47 10.51 -26.99
N GLU A 181 5.83 10.91 -28.22
CA GLU A 181 7.22 11.21 -28.59
C GLU A 181 7.77 12.42 -27.82
N ALA A 182 6.96 13.45 -27.61
CA ALA A 182 7.33 14.61 -26.82
C ALA A 182 7.58 14.22 -25.38
N TRP A 183 6.66 13.46 -24.76
CA TRP A 183 6.82 12.97 -23.41
C TRP A 183 8.08 12.10 -23.26
N TYR A 184 8.32 11.17 -24.18
CA TYR A 184 9.51 10.33 -24.19
C TYR A 184 10.80 11.16 -24.27
N THR A 185 10.82 12.14 -25.19
CA THR A 185 11.99 13.01 -25.41
C THR A 185 12.31 13.84 -24.16
N GLU A 186 11.29 14.33 -23.48
CA GLU A 186 11.47 15.15 -22.29
C GLU A 186 11.85 14.33 -21.06
N ASN A 187 11.32 13.13 -20.91
CA ASN A 187 11.42 12.38 -19.66
C ASN A 187 12.44 11.24 -19.69
N LEU A 188 12.67 10.58 -20.82
CA LEU A 188 13.45 9.35 -20.89
C LEU A 188 14.56 9.34 -21.93
N ALA A 189 14.54 10.21 -22.93
CA ALA A 189 15.60 10.23 -23.95
C ALA A 189 16.97 10.44 -23.33
N GLY A 190 17.91 9.56 -23.64
CA GLY A 190 19.26 9.58 -23.09
C GLY A 190 19.39 9.06 -21.64
N GLN A 191 18.31 8.52 -21.06
CA GLN A 191 18.39 7.81 -19.78
C GLN A 191 18.59 6.32 -20.02
N THR A 192 19.38 5.71 -19.15
CA THR A 192 19.62 4.27 -19.19
C THR A 192 18.48 3.53 -18.50
N ARG A 193 17.85 2.59 -19.22
CA ARG A 193 16.89 1.64 -18.67
C ARG A 193 17.64 0.56 -17.89
N PRO A 194 17.26 0.26 -16.64
CA PRO A 194 17.83 -0.87 -15.92
C PRO A 194 17.52 -2.20 -16.63
N ALA A 195 18.32 -3.23 -16.37
CA ALA A 195 17.95 -4.58 -16.77
C ALA A 195 16.62 -4.95 -16.11
N SER A 196 15.77 -5.69 -16.82
CA SER A 196 14.47 -6.11 -16.31
C SER A 196 14.17 -7.56 -16.65
N ILE A 197 13.35 -8.20 -15.81
CA ILE A 197 12.98 -9.60 -15.94
C ILE A 197 11.48 -9.78 -15.74
N GLY A 198 10.84 -10.52 -16.66
CA GLY A 198 9.49 -11.06 -16.52
C GLY A 198 9.54 -12.57 -16.43
N PHE A 199 8.68 -13.18 -15.64
CA PHE A 199 8.65 -14.63 -15.50
C PHE A 199 7.29 -15.16 -15.03
N GLU A 200 7.07 -16.44 -15.26
CA GLU A 200 6.04 -17.23 -14.59
C GLU A 200 6.66 -17.98 -13.41
N GLN A 201 5.91 -18.14 -12.32
CA GLN A 201 6.37 -18.90 -11.16
C GLN A 201 5.31 -19.91 -10.72
N LEU A 202 5.79 -20.98 -10.13
CA LEU A 202 4.99 -21.97 -9.44
C LEU A 202 5.59 -22.21 -8.07
N VAL A 203 4.77 -22.08 -7.03
CA VAL A 203 5.17 -22.28 -5.64
C VAL A 203 4.49 -23.52 -5.11
N ILE A 204 5.31 -24.48 -4.63
CA ILE A 204 4.87 -25.73 -4.02
C ILE A 204 5.17 -25.68 -2.52
N GLU A 205 4.13 -25.81 -1.71
CA GLU A 205 4.27 -25.91 -0.25
C GLU A 205 4.32 -27.37 0.21
N PRO A 206 5.07 -27.69 1.28
CA PRO A 206 4.96 -28.98 1.95
C PRO A 206 3.54 -29.23 2.45
N ARG A 207 3.06 -30.43 2.23
CA ARG A 207 1.75 -30.88 2.73
C ARG A 207 1.96 -31.96 3.76
N ALA A 208 1.31 -31.82 4.90
CA ALA A 208 1.39 -32.82 5.96
C ALA A 208 1.02 -34.20 5.45
N SER A 209 1.77 -35.23 5.88
CA SER A 209 1.47 -36.61 5.61
C SER A 209 0.06 -37.03 6.10
N GLN A 210 -0.46 -38.14 5.60
CA GLN A 210 -1.76 -38.64 6.06
C GLN A 210 -1.71 -38.95 7.57
N GLU A 211 -0.59 -39.53 8.05
CA GLU A 211 -0.40 -39.83 9.46
C GLU A 211 -0.42 -38.56 10.34
N ALA A 212 0.27 -37.52 9.93
CA ALA A 212 0.25 -36.23 10.62
C ALA A 212 -1.17 -35.61 10.66
N ARG A 213 -1.91 -35.69 9.54
CA ARG A 213 -3.29 -35.24 9.49
C ARG A 213 -4.22 -36.05 10.39
N ASP A 214 -4.07 -37.35 10.39
CA ASP A 214 -4.88 -38.25 11.25
C ASP A 214 -4.59 -37.99 12.73
N SER A 215 -3.33 -37.76 13.10
CA SER A 215 -2.92 -37.39 14.46
C SER A 215 -3.55 -36.06 14.88
N ALA A 216 -3.43 -35.01 14.07
CA ALA A 216 -4.03 -33.70 14.35
C ALA A 216 -5.57 -33.76 14.39
N PHE A 217 -6.18 -34.55 13.53
CA PHE A 217 -7.62 -34.77 13.56
C PHE A 217 -8.06 -35.45 14.87
N ALA A 218 -7.32 -36.48 15.33
CA ALA A 218 -7.63 -37.14 16.59
C ALA A 218 -7.45 -36.19 17.78
N GLU A 219 -6.47 -35.29 17.74
CA GLU A 219 -6.28 -34.25 18.75
C GLU A 219 -7.41 -33.21 18.73
N ALA A 220 -7.79 -32.72 17.56
CA ALA A 220 -8.92 -31.83 17.40
C ALA A 220 -10.24 -32.44 17.89
N ARG A 221 -10.45 -33.73 17.66
CA ARG A 221 -11.60 -34.44 18.21
C ARG A 221 -11.58 -34.49 19.74
N ARG A 222 -10.43 -34.78 20.35
CA ARG A 222 -10.29 -34.76 21.83
C ARG A 222 -10.64 -33.38 22.40
N ALA A 223 -10.10 -32.31 21.83
CA ALA A 223 -10.41 -30.95 22.25
C ALA A 223 -11.91 -30.63 22.11
N LEU A 224 -12.53 -31.03 21.00
CA LEU A 224 -13.99 -30.87 20.79
C LEU A 224 -14.82 -31.66 21.80
N ASP A 225 -14.40 -32.87 22.16
CA ASP A 225 -15.09 -33.71 23.12
C ASP A 225 -15.01 -33.15 24.55
N GLU A 226 -13.86 -32.55 24.96
CA GLU A 226 -13.75 -31.78 26.20
C GLU A 226 -14.73 -30.61 26.26
N LEU A 227 -14.84 -29.84 25.18
CA LEU A 227 -15.80 -28.74 25.07
C LEU A 227 -17.24 -29.22 25.16
N ARG A 228 -17.58 -30.38 24.59
CA ARG A 228 -18.91 -30.98 24.67
C ARG A 228 -19.25 -31.53 26.08
N GLN A 229 -18.22 -31.88 26.85
CA GLN A 229 -18.35 -32.26 28.26
C GLN A 229 -18.50 -31.06 29.17
N GLY A 230 -18.39 -29.84 28.65
CA GLY A 230 -18.63 -28.60 29.38
C GLY A 230 -17.36 -27.88 29.85
N GLU A 231 -16.19 -28.31 29.40
CA GLU A 231 -14.94 -27.57 29.67
C GLU A 231 -15.01 -26.18 29.05
N ASP A 232 -14.38 -25.21 29.69
CA ASP A 232 -14.35 -23.85 29.20
C ASP A 232 -13.54 -23.69 27.92
N PHE A 233 -14.07 -22.96 26.94
CA PHE A 233 -13.45 -22.80 25.64
C PHE A 233 -12.05 -22.14 25.70
N GLU A 234 -11.88 -21.16 26.62
CA GLU A 234 -10.58 -20.50 26.81
C GLU A 234 -9.53 -21.46 27.35
N VAL A 235 -9.92 -22.33 28.28
CA VAL A 235 -9.03 -23.34 28.86
C VAL A 235 -8.57 -24.32 27.80
N VAL A 236 -9.50 -24.82 26.98
CA VAL A 236 -9.19 -25.75 25.88
C VAL A 236 -8.36 -25.08 24.80
N ALA A 237 -8.65 -23.82 24.45
CA ALA A 237 -7.89 -23.05 23.47
C ALA A 237 -6.43 -22.85 23.93
N ARG A 238 -6.20 -22.50 25.18
CA ARG A 238 -4.83 -22.37 25.72
C ARG A 238 -4.04 -23.68 25.71
N ARG A 239 -4.75 -24.81 25.85
CA ARG A 239 -4.13 -26.15 25.90
C ARG A 239 -3.81 -26.70 24.53
N TYR A 240 -4.69 -26.51 23.57
CA TYR A 240 -4.65 -27.19 22.27
C TYR A 240 -4.35 -26.29 21.08
N SER A 241 -4.59 -24.96 21.16
CA SER A 241 -4.50 -24.13 19.97
C SER A 241 -3.06 -23.84 19.57
N ASP A 242 -2.75 -24.07 18.31
CA ASP A 242 -1.49 -23.70 17.65
C ASP A 242 -1.54 -22.26 17.08
N ASP A 243 -2.65 -21.55 17.22
CA ASP A 243 -2.73 -20.14 16.84
C ASP A 243 -2.23 -19.25 17.99
N LEU A 244 -0.93 -18.96 17.95
CA LEU A 244 -0.27 -18.16 18.99
C LEU A 244 -0.78 -16.72 19.08
N SER A 245 -1.42 -16.22 18.00
CA SER A 245 -1.91 -14.83 17.95
C SER A 245 -3.09 -14.58 18.89
N ASN A 246 -3.90 -15.60 19.14
CA ASN A 246 -5.13 -15.48 19.96
C ASN A 246 -5.29 -16.58 21.01
N ARG A 247 -4.41 -17.58 21.08
CA ARG A 247 -4.47 -18.68 22.05
C ARG A 247 -4.61 -18.20 23.49
N GLU A 248 -3.80 -17.23 23.90
CA GLU A 248 -3.82 -16.68 25.26
C GLU A 248 -5.10 -15.88 25.58
N GLN A 249 -5.78 -15.38 24.53
CA GLN A 249 -7.08 -14.74 24.61
C GLN A 249 -8.25 -15.74 24.45
N GLY A 250 -7.95 -17.04 24.59
CA GLY A 250 -8.95 -18.10 24.48
C GLY A 250 -9.51 -18.28 23.05
N GLY A 251 -8.67 -18.03 22.04
CA GLY A 251 -9.00 -18.20 20.64
C GLY A 251 -9.95 -17.13 20.08
N ASP A 252 -10.03 -15.96 20.69
CA ASP A 252 -10.94 -14.88 20.28
C ASP A 252 -10.48 -14.21 18.99
N LEU A 253 -11.32 -14.26 17.95
CA LEU A 253 -11.15 -13.56 16.67
C LEU A 253 -11.96 -12.24 16.62
N GLY A 254 -12.75 -11.96 17.64
CA GLY A 254 -13.65 -10.81 17.66
C GLY A 254 -14.75 -10.87 16.60
N TRP A 255 -15.22 -9.70 16.16
CA TRP A 255 -16.22 -9.56 15.11
C TRP A 255 -15.61 -9.62 13.73
N VAL A 256 -15.95 -10.65 12.95
CA VAL A 256 -15.40 -10.91 11.61
C VAL A 256 -16.49 -10.99 10.55
N LYS A 257 -16.17 -10.54 9.35
CA LYS A 257 -17.01 -10.70 8.14
C LYS A 257 -16.66 -12.01 7.44
N ARG A 258 -17.62 -12.54 6.67
CA ARG A 258 -17.42 -13.78 5.93
C ARG A 258 -16.23 -13.73 4.96
N SER A 259 -16.00 -12.57 4.33
CA SER A 259 -14.91 -12.36 3.37
C SER A 259 -13.50 -12.31 3.97
N GLN A 260 -13.39 -12.22 5.30
CA GLN A 260 -12.10 -12.19 6.01
C GLN A 260 -11.60 -13.60 6.38
N LEU A 261 -12.41 -14.62 6.13
CA LEU A 261 -12.16 -16.01 6.54
C LEU A 261 -12.01 -16.91 5.32
N VAL A 262 -11.17 -17.94 5.43
CA VAL A 262 -11.05 -18.96 4.38
C VAL A 262 -12.37 -19.69 4.15
N PRO A 263 -12.71 -20.09 2.91
CA PRO A 263 -14.03 -20.54 2.53
C PRO A 263 -14.62 -21.66 3.41
N ALA A 264 -13.85 -22.69 3.73
CA ALA A 264 -14.31 -23.82 4.54
C ALA A 264 -14.64 -23.40 5.98
N PHE A 265 -13.79 -22.55 6.60
CA PHE A 265 -14.03 -22.00 7.92
C PHE A 265 -15.29 -21.10 7.91
N ALA A 266 -15.36 -20.18 6.94
CA ALA A 266 -16.52 -19.29 6.78
C ALA A 266 -17.82 -20.06 6.61
N GLN A 267 -17.85 -21.10 5.77
CA GLN A 267 -19.01 -21.94 5.57
C GLN A 267 -19.46 -22.61 6.87
N ALA A 268 -18.53 -23.20 7.61
CA ALA A 268 -18.80 -23.85 8.89
C ALA A 268 -19.31 -22.84 9.93
N ALA A 269 -18.62 -21.70 10.11
CA ALA A 269 -19.03 -20.68 11.06
C ALA A 269 -20.40 -20.08 10.75
N TRP A 270 -20.75 -19.87 9.46
CA TRP A 270 -22.05 -19.34 9.07
C TRP A 270 -23.20 -20.36 9.20
N SER A 271 -22.88 -21.66 9.27
CA SER A 271 -23.84 -22.74 9.51
C SER A 271 -24.03 -23.08 11.01
N ALA A 272 -23.10 -22.62 11.87
CA ALA A 272 -23.04 -22.95 13.28
C ALA A 272 -24.18 -22.30 14.07
N ARG A 273 -24.68 -23.02 15.07
CA ARG A 273 -25.58 -22.46 16.12
C ARG A 273 -24.72 -21.68 17.13
N THR A 274 -25.21 -20.48 17.48
CA THR A 274 -24.58 -19.66 18.52
C THR A 274 -24.41 -20.43 19.83
N GLY A 275 -23.24 -20.31 20.44
CA GLY A 275 -22.88 -20.95 21.69
C GLY A 275 -22.43 -22.41 21.59
N THR A 276 -22.59 -23.08 20.42
CA THR A 276 -22.27 -24.51 20.25
C THR A 276 -20.93 -24.66 19.52
N PRO A 277 -19.91 -25.31 20.09
CA PRO A 277 -18.68 -25.61 19.37
C PRO A 277 -18.92 -26.67 18.28
N ILE A 278 -18.38 -26.41 17.09
CA ILE A 278 -18.43 -27.28 15.92
C ILE A 278 -17.04 -27.59 15.40
N GLY A 279 -16.92 -28.63 14.62
CA GLY A 279 -15.67 -29.08 13.99
C GLY A 279 -15.44 -30.57 14.20
N PRO A 280 -14.23 -31.08 13.96
CA PRO A 280 -13.09 -30.37 13.35
C PRO A 280 -13.36 -30.00 11.88
N VAL A 281 -13.06 -28.76 11.50
CA VAL A 281 -13.17 -28.25 10.13
C VAL A 281 -11.76 -28.14 9.56
N TYR A 282 -11.50 -28.85 8.49
CA TYR A 282 -10.18 -28.80 7.84
C TYR A 282 -10.05 -27.58 6.91
N THR A 283 -8.93 -26.87 7.04
CA THR A 283 -8.49 -25.83 6.12
C THR A 283 -7.01 -26.03 5.80
N ARG A 284 -6.45 -25.21 4.93
CA ARG A 284 -4.99 -25.20 4.67
C ARG A 284 -4.13 -24.95 5.92
N PHE A 285 -4.68 -24.35 6.96
CA PHE A 285 -3.97 -24.06 8.21
C PHE A 285 -3.98 -25.25 9.20
N GLY A 286 -4.91 -26.18 9.04
CA GLY A 286 -5.12 -27.31 9.94
C GLY A 286 -6.59 -27.53 10.27
N TYR A 287 -6.85 -28.17 11.40
CA TYR A 287 -8.18 -28.45 11.90
C TYR A 287 -8.65 -27.38 12.86
N HIS A 288 -9.84 -26.85 12.60
CA HIS A 288 -10.44 -25.80 13.43
C HIS A 288 -11.62 -26.33 14.22
N ILE A 289 -11.68 -25.97 15.51
CA ILE A 289 -12.89 -26.03 16.31
C ILE A 289 -13.39 -24.59 16.42
N ILE A 290 -14.65 -24.37 16.07
CA ILE A 290 -15.23 -23.06 15.91
C ILE A 290 -16.40 -22.90 16.84
N LYS A 291 -16.51 -21.79 17.56
CA LYS A 291 -17.65 -21.40 18.37
C LYS A 291 -18.08 -19.99 17.99
N VAL A 292 -19.28 -19.86 17.48
CA VAL A 292 -19.91 -18.55 17.25
C VAL A 292 -20.53 -18.09 18.55
N GLU A 293 -20.06 -17.01 19.13
CA GLU A 293 -20.59 -16.48 20.38
C GLU A 293 -21.78 -15.55 20.15
N ASN A 294 -21.70 -14.68 19.14
CA ASN A 294 -22.74 -13.72 18.82
C ASN A 294 -22.85 -13.48 17.32
N VAL A 295 -24.01 -13.00 16.88
CA VAL A 295 -24.31 -12.65 15.48
C VAL A 295 -24.84 -11.22 15.43
N ARG A 296 -24.31 -10.39 14.54
CA ARG A 296 -24.73 -9.00 14.33
C ARG A 296 -24.69 -8.66 12.84
N GLY A 297 -25.83 -8.49 12.21
CA GLY A 297 -25.89 -8.21 10.77
C GLY A 297 -25.13 -9.25 9.94
N GLY A 298 -24.18 -8.81 9.13
CA GLY A 298 -23.30 -9.68 8.32
C GLY A 298 -22.05 -10.19 9.04
N GLU A 299 -21.88 -9.92 10.34
CA GLU A 299 -20.70 -10.25 11.13
C GLU A 299 -21.00 -11.30 12.19
N ARG A 300 -19.99 -12.05 12.60
CA ARG A 300 -20.04 -13.01 13.69
C ARG A 300 -18.90 -12.77 14.66
N ASN A 301 -19.19 -12.84 15.96
CA ASN A 301 -18.17 -12.90 16.99
C ASN A 301 -17.80 -14.37 17.15
N ILE A 302 -16.52 -14.71 16.91
CA ILE A 302 -16.06 -16.09 16.79
C ILE A 302 -14.88 -16.34 17.71
N ARG A 303 -14.89 -17.49 18.39
CA ARG A 303 -13.71 -18.11 18.97
C ARG A 303 -13.33 -19.34 18.17
N HIS A 304 -12.02 -19.61 18.06
CA HIS A 304 -11.54 -20.82 17.41
C HIS A 304 -10.38 -21.47 18.16
N ILE A 305 -10.18 -22.74 17.88
CA ILE A 305 -8.99 -23.52 18.27
C ILE A 305 -8.43 -24.09 16.99
N LEU A 306 -7.17 -23.79 16.69
CA LEU A 306 -6.45 -24.34 15.53
C LEU A 306 -5.53 -25.45 16.00
N ILE A 307 -5.60 -26.62 15.36
CA ILE A 307 -4.67 -27.71 15.56
C ILE A 307 -4.02 -28.00 14.22
N ARG A 308 -2.74 -27.76 14.16
CA ARG A 308 -1.93 -27.93 12.93
C ARG A 308 -1.38 -29.37 12.87
N PRO A 309 -1.47 -30.06 11.71
CA PRO A 309 -0.70 -31.27 11.53
C PRO A 309 0.80 -30.98 11.69
N ASP A 310 1.48 -31.78 12.49
CA ASP A 310 2.92 -31.65 12.69
C ASP A 310 3.65 -32.11 11.42
N MET A 311 4.25 -31.16 10.71
CA MET A 311 5.00 -31.43 9.48
C MET A 311 6.46 -31.70 9.82
N GLY A 312 6.92 -32.89 9.50
CA GLY A 312 8.31 -33.29 9.69
C GLY A 312 9.22 -33.00 8.48
N ALA A 313 10.51 -33.30 8.66
CA ALA A 313 11.49 -33.19 7.59
C ALA A 313 11.13 -34.06 6.35
N THR A 314 10.45 -35.18 6.57
CA THR A 314 9.97 -36.04 5.49
C THR A 314 8.94 -35.37 4.60
N ASP A 315 8.02 -34.56 5.17
CA ASP A 315 7.01 -33.85 4.40
C ASP A 315 7.64 -32.76 3.53
N THR A 316 8.67 -32.09 4.07
CA THR A 316 9.45 -31.09 3.31
C THR A 316 10.22 -31.75 2.17
N GLU A 317 10.80 -32.93 2.41
CA GLU A 317 11.52 -33.65 1.36
C GLU A 317 10.59 -34.18 0.26
N LEU A 318 9.40 -34.66 0.60
CA LEU A 318 8.38 -35.05 -0.39
C LEU A 318 7.94 -33.84 -1.25
N ALA A 319 7.80 -32.65 -0.65
CA ALA A 319 7.51 -31.43 -1.41
C ALA A 319 8.66 -31.04 -2.34
N ARG A 320 9.91 -31.23 -1.90
CA ARG A 320 11.10 -31.02 -2.74
C ARG A 320 11.13 -31.96 -3.93
N GLU A 321 10.89 -33.25 -3.70
CA GLU A 321 10.82 -34.27 -4.76
C GLU A 321 9.69 -33.99 -5.75
N LEU A 322 8.51 -33.57 -5.24
CA LEU A 322 7.40 -33.15 -6.09
C LEU A 322 7.78 -31.93 -6.92
N ALA A 323 8.40 -30.92 -6.30
CA ALA A 323 8.84 -29.71 -7.00
C ALA A 323 9.87 -30.05 -8.09
N GLN A 324 10.78 -30.98 -7.83
CA GLN A 324 11.73 -31.45 -8.86
C GLN A 324 11.00 -32.13 -10.02
N THR A 325 10.06 -33.02 -9.74
CA THR A 325 9.26 -33.71 -10.76
C THR A 325 8.45 -32.75 -11.61
N VAL A 326 7.85 -31.77 -10.97
CA VAL A 326 7.09 -30.71 -11.64
C VAL A 326 8.00 -29.82 -12.50
N ALA A 327 9.17 -29.44 -11.99
CA ALA A 327 10.15 -28.67 -12.75
C ALA A 327 10.63 -29.43 -14.01
N ASP A 328 10.86 -30.73 -13.90
CA ASP A 328 11.27 -31.58 -15.02
C ASP A 328 10.13 -31.69 -16.06
N SER A 329 8.87 -31.83 -15.61
CA SER A 329 7.72 -31.83 -16.51
C SER A 329 7.57 -30.50 -17.27
N ILE A 330 7.85 -29.36 -16.60
CA ILE A 330 7.83 -28.04 -17.27
C ILE A 330 8.99 -27.92 -18.27
N ARG A 331 10.18 -28.45 -17.95
CA ARG A 331 11.32 -28.53 -18.89
C ARG A 331 11.01 -29.35 -20.11
N ASP A 332 10.23 -30.43 -19.93
CA ASP A 332 9.77 -31.33 -21.01
C ASP A 332 8.60 -30.70 -21.84
N GLY A 333 8.18 -29.48 -21.52
CA GLY A 333 7.22 -28.72 -22.32
C GLY A 333 5.80 -28.67 -21.77
N VAL A 334 5.53 -29.20 -20.58
CA VAL A 334 4.22 -29.02 -19.95
C VAL A 334 4.05 -27.55 -19.54
N PRO A 335 2.92 -26.90 -19.85
CA PRO A 335 2.69 -25.50 -19.46
C PRO A 335 2.78 -25.32 -17.94
N LEU A 336 3.56 -24.31 -17.49
CA LEU A 336 3.70 -23.99 -16.07
C LEU A 336 2.35 -23.70 -15.42
N GLN A 337 1.47 -22.97 -16.11
CA GLN A 337 0.12 -22.66 -15.64
C GLN A 337 -0.69 -23.93 -15.30
N ALA A 338 -0.62 -24.97 -16.14
CA ALA A 338 -1.33 -26.22 -15.87
C ALA A 338 -0.76 -26.95 -14.63
N MET A 339 0.56 -26.89 -14.42
CA MET A 339 1.16 -27.42 -13.21
C MET A 339 0.81 -26.60 -11.97
N ALA A 340 0.68 -25.29 -12.11
CA ALA A 340 0.28 -24.40 -11.02
C ALA A 340 -1.16 -24.67 -10.56
N GLU A 341 -2.07 -24.94 -11.47
CA GLU A 341 -3.46 -25.33 -11.14
C GLU A 341 -3.55 -26.65 -10.37
N LEU A 342 -2.61 -27.57 -10.59
CA LEU A 342 -2.59 -28.89 -9.93
C LEU A 342 -1.85 -28.89 -8.59
N HIS A 343 -0.76 -28.16 -8.51
CA HIS A 343 0.22 -28.27 -7.41
C HIS A 343 0.53 -26.97 -6.71
N GLY A 344 0.18 -25.82 -7.32
CA GLY A 344 0.54 -24.51 -6.83
C GLY A 344 -0.26 -24.04 -5.61
N VAL A 345 0.24 -22.98 -5.01
CA VAL A 345 -0.47 -22.21 -3.98
C VAL A 345 -1.34 -21.17 -4.68
N GLU A 346 -2.67 -21.28 -4.53
CA GLU A 346 -3.67 -20.50 -5.27
C GLU A 346 -3.51 -18.97 -5.08
N GLU A 347 -3.08 -18.55 -3.89
CA GLU A 347 -2.96 -17.13 -3.56
C GLU A 347 -1.71 -16.47 -4.13
N ILE A 348 -0.75 -17.24 -4.63
CA ILE A 348 0.47 -16.70 -5.23
C ILE A 348 0.28 -16.60 -6.74
N PRO A 349 0.39 -15.38 -7.31
CA PRO A 349 0.19 -15.19 -8.74
C PRO A 349 1.24 -15.95 -9.55
N VAL A 350 0.79 -16.68 -10.56
CA VAL A 350 1.68 -17.41 -11.47
C VAL A 350 2.52 -16.46 -12.31
N ARG A 351 1.92 -15.41 -12.83
CA ARG A 351 2.65 -14.44 -13.67
C ARG A 351 3.17 -13.29 -12.83
N VAL A 352 4.48 -13.10 -12.89
CA VAL A 352 5.15 -11.92 -12.33
C VAL A 352 5.43 -10.96 -13.49
N PRO A 353 4.88 -9.74 -13.43
CA PRO A 353 5.12 -8.74 -14.47
C PRO A 353 6.60 -8.36 -14.51
N GLU A 354 7.01 -7.72 -15.60
CA GLU A 354 8.39 -7.23 -15.76
C GLU A 354 8.75 -6.28 -14.61
N ILE A 355 9.86 -6.58 -13.93
CA ILE A 355 10.40 -5.80 -12.82
C ILE A 355 11.88 -5.48 -13.08
N PRO A 356 12.40 -4.34 -12.59
CA PRO A 356 13.83 -4.06 -12.61
C PRO A 356 14.63 -5.16 -11.92
N PHE A 357 15.70 -5.61 -12.56
CA PHE A 357 16.48 -6.76 -12.07
C PHE A 357 17.20 -6.45 -10.74
N ASP A 358 17.59 -5.22 -10.52
CA ASP A 358 18.19 -4.73 -9.29
C ASP A 358 17.20 -4.63 -8.12
N GLU A 359 15.89 -4.58 -8.40
CA GLU A 359 14.83 -4.60 -7.39
C GLU A 359 14.33 -6.03 -7.05
N LEU A 360 14.78 -7.05 -7.78
CA LEU A 360 14.31 -8.43 -7.64
C LEU A 360 14.42 -8.95 -6.20
N GLU A 361 15.58 -8.78 -5.59
CA GLU A 361 15.81 -9.22 -4.20
C GLU A 361 14.98 -8.46 -3.18
N GLN A 362 14.81 -7.16 -3.39
CA GLN A 362 14.03 -6.31 -2.49
C GLN A 362 12.54 -6.67 -2.55
N ARG A 363 12.03 -7.00 -3.74
CA ARG A 363 10.60 -7.29 -3.95
C ARG A 363 10.22 -8.72 -3.63
N LEU A 364 11.09 -9.70 -3.93
CA LEU A 364 10.76 -11.12 -3.87
C LEU A 364 11.67 -11.91 -2.92
N GLY A 365 12.69 -11.29 -2.36
CA GLY A 365 13.64 -11.91 -1.45
C GLY A 365 14.94 -12.38 -2.11
N PRO A 366 16.01 -12.57 -1.31
CA PRO A 366 17.35 -12.87 -1.79
C PRO A 366 17.44 -14.22 -2.52
N GLN A 367 16.50 -15.13 -2.29
CA GLN A 367 16.45 -16.44 -2.94
C GLN A 367 16.21 -16.32 -4.46
N TYR A 368 15.37 -15.34 -4.87
CA TYR A 368 15.15 -15.06 -6.28
C TYR A 368 16.40 -14.47 -6.94
N GLY A 369 17.09 -13.53 -6.30
CA GLY A 369 18.35 -12.98 -6.82
C GLY A 369 19.41 -14.06 -6.99
N ALA A 370 19.59 -14.95 -6.00
CA ALA A 370 20.54 -16.06 -6.05
C ALA A 370 20.18 -17.08 -7.14
N ALA A 371 18.90 -17.33 -7.39
CA ALA A 371 18.46 -18.31 -8.40
C ALA A 371 18.49 -17.74 -9.83
N LEU A 372 18.18 -16.46 -10.01
CA LEU A 372 18.01 -15.82 -11.32
C LEU A 372 19.27 -15.08 -11.81
N THR A 373 20.46 -15.60 -11.53
CA THR A 373 21.74 -14.96 -11.89
C THR A 373 22.01 -14.93 -13.40
N ASP A 374 21.43 -15.85 -14.17
CA ASP A 374 21.59 -15.96 -15.63
C ASP A 374 20.20 -16.20 -16.28
N PRO A 375 19.35 -15.16 -16.34
CA PRO A 375 18.00 -15.26 -16.85
C PRO A 375 18.00 -15.30 -18.38
N ILE A 376 17.61 -16.44 -18.93
CA ILE A 376 17.44 -16.62 -20.38
C ILE A 376 15.95 -16.89 -20.65
N PRO A 377 15.30 -16.16 -21.56
CA PRO A 377 13.90 -16.41 -21.91
C PRO A 377 13.66 -17.88 -22.28
N GLY A 378 12.62 -18.47 -21.73
CA GLY A 378 12.29 -19.89 -21.85
C GLY A 378 12.98 -20.82 -20.87
N LYS A 379 14.03 -20.39 -20.17
CA LYS A 379 14.75 -21.20 -19.18
C LYS A 379 13.88 -21.45 -17.95
N VAL A 380 13.84 -22.72 -17.53
CA VAL A 380 13.19 -23.13 -16.27
C VAL A 380 14.24 -23.27 -15.18
N ILE A 381 14.10 -22.48 -14.13
CA ILE A 381 15.04 -22.37 -13.01
C ILE A 381 14.37 -22.90 -11.75
N GLY A 382 15.11 -23.56 -10.91
CA GLY A 382 14.61 -24.20 -9.70
C GLY A 382 14.38 -25.71 -9.88
N PRO A 383 13.74 -26.39 -8.89
CA PRO A 383 13.18 -25.74 -7.70
C PRO A 383 14.25 -25.16 -6.76
N PHE A 384 13.97 -24.03 -6.15
CA PHE A 384 14.77 -23.48 -5.06
C PHE A 384 13.88 -23.24 -3.83
N GLU A 385 14.47 -23.37 -2.66
CA GLU A 385 13.74 -23.21 -1.40
C GLU A 385 13.61 -21.72 -1.03
N HIS A 386 12.41 -21.33 -0.61
CA HIS A 386 12.13 -20.00 -0.08
C HIS A 386 11.50 -20.12 1.32
N PRO A 387 12.26 -19.81 2.40
CA PRO A 387 11.84 -20.10 3.77
C PRO A 387 10.71 -19.18 4.28
N GLU A 388 10.55 -17.99 3.71
CA GLU A 388 9.64 -16.95 4.22
C GLU A 388 8.49 -16.60 3.24
N LEU A 389 8.38 -17.31 2.10
CA LEU A 389 7.35 -17.00 1.10
C LEU A 389 5.94 -17.32 1.61
N ILE A 390 5.85 -18.35 2.44
CA ILE A 390 4.63 -18.77 3.12
C ILE A 390 4.89 -18.68 4.63
N PRO A 391 3.98 -18.04 5.42
CA PRO A 391 4.16 -17.96 6.86
C PRO A 391 4.39 -19.32 7.52
N ASP A 392 5.39 -19.38 8.38
CA ASP A 392 5.75 -20.54 9.22
C ASP A 392 6.23 -21.79 8.48
N ARG A 393 6.53 -21.72 7.17
CA ARG A 393 7.03 -22.88 6.42
C ARG A 393 7.83 -22.51 5.18
N SER A 394 8.82 -23.35 4.83
CA SER A 394 9.53 -23.27 3.55
C SER A 394 8.63 -23.64 2.39
N ALA A 395 8.82 -22.99 1.25
CA ALA A 395 8.18 -23.34 -0.01
C ALA A 395 9.25 -23.60 -1.08
N PHE A 396 8.90 -24.34 -2.14
CA PHE A 396 9.76 -24.60 -3.29
C PHE A 396 9.25 -23.83 -4.49
N VAL A 397 10.11 -23.00 -5.07
CA VAL A 397 9.77 -22.12 -6.19
C VAL A 397 10.40 -22.64 -7.47
N ILE A 398 9.60 -22.71 -8.52
CA ILE A 398 10.01 -22.98 -9.89
C ILE A 398 9.69 -21.74 -10.70
N VAL A 399 10.67 -21.25 -11.46
CA VAL A 399 10.52 -20.04 -12.29
C VAL A 399 10.76 -20.41 -13.75
N LYS A 400 9.92 -19.91 -14.64
CA LYS A 400 10.14 -19.92 -16.08
C LYS A 400 10.28 -18.50 -16.57
N VAL A 401 11.47 -18.11 -17.00
CA VAL A 401 11.74 -16.78 -17.53
C VAL A 401 10.92 -16.57 -18.80
N THR A 402 10.09 -15.53 -18.83
CA THR A 402 9.31 -15.18 -20.04
C THR A 402 10.02 -14.12 -20.86
N ASP A 403 10.64 -13.15 -20.18
CA ASP A 403 11.35 -12.05 -20.83
C ASP A 403 12.55 -11.61 -19.99
N PHE A 404 13.61 -11.16 -20.66
CA PHE A 404 14.75 -10.54 -20.02
C PHE A 404 15.33 -9.50 -20.95
N LYS A 405 15.34 -8.26 -20.48
CA LYS A 405 15.95 -7.14 -21.19
C LYS A 405 17.21 -6.70 -20.45
N GLN A 406 18.32 -6.69 -21.16
CA GLN A 406 19.57 -6.16 -20.61
C GLN A 406 19.46 -4.65 -20.38
N GLN A 407 20.31 -4.12 -19.51
CA GLN A 407 20.46 -2.69 -19.35
C GLN A 407 20.78 -2.05 -20.72
N GLY A 408 20.11 -0.97 -21.06
CA GLY A 408 20.26 -0.27 -22.33
C GLY A 408 19.58 1.09 -22.30
N ASP A 409 19.47 1.73 -23.44
CA ASP A 409 18.68 2.95 -23.55
C ASP A 409 17.20 2.63 -23.55
N TRP A 410 16.40 3.56 -23.06
CA TRP A 410 14.94 3.45 -23.21
C TRP A 410 14.57 3.54 -24.69
N GLU A 411 13.73 2.60 -25.17
CA GLU A 411 13.14 2.69 -26.49
C GLU A 411 11.65 3.04 -26.34
N ILE A 412 11.18 3.96 -27.19
CA ILE A 412 9.79 4.44 -27.14
C ILE A 412 8.78 3.29 -27.26
N ASP A 413 9.11 2.29 -28.07
CA ASP A 413 8.23 1.13 -28.30
C ASP A 413 8.05 0.27 -27.06
N ASP A 414 9.02 0.24 -26.15
CA ASP A 414 8.93 -0.50 -24.87
C ASP A 414 7.88 0.07 -23.91
N ILE A 415 7.59 1.37 -24.03
CA ILE A 415 6.78 2.12 -23.07
C ILE A 415 5.59 2.85 -23.69
N ARG A 416 5.44 2.79 -25.02
CA ARG A 416 4.42 3.50 -25.79
C ARG A 416 3.03 3.40 -25.18
N ASP A 417 2.58 2.19 -24.89
CA ASP A 417 1.25 1.95 -24.34
C ASP A 417 1.12 2.47 -22.92
N GLN A 418 2.16 2.33 -22.09
CA GLN A 418 2.19 2.86 -20.73
C GLN A 418 2.18 4.40 -20.72
N VAL A 419 2.92 5.03 -21.62
CA VAL A 419 2.92 6.49 -21.79
C VAL A 419 1.56 6.97 -22.26
N ARG A 420 0.96 6.30 -23.25
CA ARG A 420 -0.39 6.63 -23.74
C ARG A 420 -1.43 6.53 -22.63
N GLU A 421 -1.42 5.44 -21.86
CA GLU A 421 -2.34 5.26 -20.73
C GLU A 421 -2.16 6.36 -19.67
N ARG A 422 -0.91 6.65 -19.31
CA ARG A 422 -0.59 7.72 -18.38
C ARG A 422 -1.08 9.09 -18.87
N LEU A 423 -0.73 9.48 -20.10
CA LEU A 423 -1.15 10.76 -20.66
C LEU A 423 -2.66 10.85 -20.81
N THR A 424 -3.34 9.75 -21.16
CA THR A 424 -4.79 9.68 -21.21
C THR A 424 -5.40 9.95 -19.85
N PHE A 425 -4.85 9.35 -18.79
CA PHE A 425 -5.31 9.58 -17.43
C PHE A 425 -5.02 11.03 -16.98
N ASP A 426 -3.78 11.50 -17.16
CA ASP A 426 -3.35 12.83 -16.72
C ASP A 426 -4.19 13.94 -17.40
N GLU A 427 -4.40 13.85 -18.70
CA GLU A 427 -5.20 14.84 -19.43
C GLU A 427 -6.72 14.69 -19.16
N GLY A 428 -7.20 13.45 -19.00
CA GLY A 428 -8.59 13.19 -18.60
C GLY A 428 -8.87 13.74 -17.18
N TYR A 429 -7.94 13.53 -16.25
CA TYR A 429 -8.01 14.09 -14.91
C TYR A 429 -8.02 15.62 -14.91
N LYS A 430 -7.14 16.26 -15.69
CA LYS A 430 -7.08 17.70 -15.82
C LYS A 430 -8.41 18.27 -16.32
N ARG A 431 -8.99 17.71 -17.38
CA ARG A 431 -10.30 18.14 -17.89
C ARG A 431 -11.41 17.92 -16.86
N PHE A 432 -11.38 16.81 -16.14
CA PHE A 432 -12.35 16.54 -15.08
C PHE A 432 -12.29 17.60 -13.99
N VAL A 433 -11.10 18.00 -13.55
CA VAL A 433 -10.94 19.07 -12.56
C VAL A 433 -11.42 20.41 -13.12
N GLU A 434 -11.13 20.74 -14.38
CA GLU A 434 -11.62 21.95 -15.05
C GLU A 434 -13.17 21.99 -15.11
N GLU A 435 -13.82 20.85 -15.40
CA GLU A 435 -15.28 20.73 -15.34
C GLU A 435 -15.82 20.99 -13.94
N LEU A 436 -15.20 20.39 -12.92
CA LEU A 436 -15.59 20.59 -11.52
C LEU A 436 -15.39 22.04 -11.04
N ARG A 437 -14.37 22.74 -11.53
CA ARG A 437 -14.16 24.17 -11.25
C ARG A 437 -15.35 25.03 -11.69
N ASN A 438 -16.00 24.69 -12.80
CA ASN A 438 -17.18 25.40 -13.27
C ASN A 438 -18.41 25.25 -12.37
N GLU A 439 -18.40 24.24 -11.49
CA GLU A 439 -19.48 23.95 -10.55
C GLU A 439 -19.23 24.52 -9.13
N VAL A 440 -18.06 25.10 -8.90
CA VAL A 440 -17.63 25.67 -7.62
C VAL A 440 -17.27 27.14 -7.83
N TYR A 441 -17.61 28.00 -6.88
CA TYR A 441 -17.13 29.37 -6.95
C TYR A 441 -15.61 29.42 -6.74
N VAL A 442 -14.87 29.90 -7.72
CA VAL A 442 -13.42 30.08 -7.69
C VAL A 442 -13.07 31.51 -8.08
N ASP A 443 -12.26 32.20 -7.27
CA ASP A 443 -11.77 33.57 -7.51
C ASP A 443 -10.29 33.66 -7.10
N VAL A 444 -9.40 33.66 -8.09
CA VAL A 444 -7.94 33.75 -7.90
C VAL A 444 -7.49 35.20 -8.02
N ARG A 445 -6.69 35.66 -7.04
CA ARG A 445 -6.33 37.08 -6.84
C ARG A 445 -4.84 37.36 -6.78
N ILE A 446 -3.99 36.41 -7.12
CA ILE A 446 -2.53 36.48 -7.04
C ILE A 446 -1.93 37.23 -8.24
#